data_4cc7e09861757f82c1cc70e24405f33c
#
_entry.id   4cc7e09861757f82c1cc70e24405f33c
#
_cell.length_a   1.000
_cell.length_b   1.000
_cell.length_c   1.000
_cell.angle_alpha   90.00
_cell.angle_beta   90.00
_cell.angle_gamma   90.00
#
_symmetry.space_group_name_H-M   'P 1'
#
loop_
_entity.id
_entity.type
_entity.pdbx_description
1 polymer ?
#
loop_
_entity_poly.entity_id
_entity_poly.type
_entity_poly.pdbx_seq_one_letter_code
_entity_poly.pdbx_strand_id
1 'polypeptide(L)'
;DWWESVPNDLLPALRRGRDVRLKRTSPLGTIGTCVFNCLHPPFDKPAVRRAVLRAMSQADFMTAAAGADKELWRDGVGVFTPGTPLANGAGMEAVTGPRDLERSRRELREAGYDGERVVMLAPSDQPVLAALGEVGADLFRRLGVEVDHRVSDWGTLVQRRASREPPDKGGWNMFHTTWNGLDGINPGVMQYLRAGGQNAWFGWPDVPKLEELRLSWFDAPGLEAQKRIAVEIQREALESASFLPTGQYFGSTAWRRTVTEPISEVYAFWGVRPAA
;
A
#
# COMPACT_ATOMS: atom_id res chain seq x y z
N ASP A 1 -25.31 -16.65 0.85
CA ASP A 1 -26.12 -15.61 1.50
C ASP A 1 -25.29 -14.41 2.01
N TRP A 2 -23.96 -14.55 2.11
CA TRP A 2 -23.02 -13.49 2.42
C TRP A 2 -21.88 -13.48 1.39
N TRP A 3 -21.60 -12.28 0.83
CA TRP A 3 -20.51 -12.02 -0.08
C TRP A 3 -19.51 -11.07 0.60
N GLU A 4 -18.38 -11.59 1.03
CA GLU A 4 -17.38 -10.91 1.86
C GLU A 4 -16.80 -9.64 1.21
N SER A 5 -16.41 -9.74 -0.06
CA SER A 5 -15.76 -8.67 -0.81
C SER A 5 -16.42 -8.49 -2.17
N VAL A 6 -17.27 -7.49 -2.25
CA VAL A 6 -18.01 -7.17 -3.48
C VAL A 6 -17.15 -6.30 -4.39
N PRO A 7 -16.97 -6.67 -5.67
CA PRO A 7 -16.36 -5.78 -6.65
C PRO A 7 -17.16 -4.47 -6.77
N ASN A 8 -16.44 -3.34 -6.81
CA ASN A 8 -17.08 -2.03 -6.75
C ASN A 8 -17.99 -1.72 -7.95
N ASP A 9 -17.71 -2.29 -9.12
CA ASP A 9 -18.55 -2.18 -10.34
C ASP A 9 -19.93 -2.83 -10.19
N LEU A 10 -20.07 -3.83 -9.29
CA LEU A 10 -21.34 -4.48 -8.99
C LEU A 10 -22.19 -3.76 -7.93
N LEU A 11 -21.63 -2.81 -7.19
CA LEU A 11 -22.35 -2.08 -6.13
C LEU A 11 -23.63 -1.40 -6.63
N PRO A 12 -23.66 -0.73 -7.80
CA PRO A 12 -24.88 -0.12 -8.32
C PRO A 12 -25.99 -1.14 -8.59
N ALA A 13 -25.65 -2.34 -9.03
CA ALA A 13 -26.63 -3.41 -9.27
C ALA A 13 -27.18 -3.98 -7.95
N LEU A 14 -26.29 -4.23 -6.98
CA LEU A 14 -26.69 -4.76 -5.67
C LEU A 14 -27.49 -3.76 -4.85
N ARG A 15 -27.22 -2.46 -4.95
CA ARG A 15 -28.01 -1.39 -4.28
C ARG A 15 -29.49 -1.36 -4.72
N ARG A 16 -29.81 -1.85 -5.93
CA ARG A 16 -31.18 -1.99 -6.43
C ARG A 16 -31.91 -3.25 -5.92
N GLY A 17 -31.17 -4.21 -5.40
CA GLY A 17 -31.72 -5.45 -4.86
C GLY A 17 -32.44 -5.24 -3.53
N ARG A 18 -33.76 -5.54 -3.45
CA ARG A 18 -34.57 -5.33 -2.22
C ARG A 18 -34.17 -6.27 -1.08
N ASP A 19 -33.62 -7.45 -1.41
CA ASP A 19 -33.27 -8.50 -0.44
C ASP A 19 -31.78 -8.52 -0.06
N VAL A 20 -31.02 -7.56 -0.58
CA VAL A 20 -29.58 -7.43 -0.31
C VAL A 20 -29.35 -6.21 0.58
N ARG A 21 -28.45 -6.36 1.54
CA ARG A 21 -27.87 -5.29 2.34
C ARG A 21 -26.41 -5.13 1.95
N LEU A 22 -25.95 -3.89 2.01
CA LEU A 22 -24.56 -3.49 1.72
C LEU A 22 -24.03 -2.65 2.86
N LYS A 23 -22.78 -2.86 3.23
CA LYS A 23 -22.02 -1.93 4.09
C LYS A 23 -20.55 -1.91 3.70
N ARG A 24 -19.83 -0.89 4.14
CA ARG A 24 -18.36 -0.92 4.11
C ARG A 24 -17.86 -2.06 5.01
N THR A 25 -16.87 -2.82 4.53
CA THR A 25 -16.28 -3.91 5.30
C THR A 25 -15.56 -3.37 6.53
N SER A 26 -14.81 -2.26 6.34
CA SER A 26 -14.07 -1.59 7.41
C SER A 26 -14.16 -0.07 7.26
N PRO A 27 -14.42 0.70 8.33
CA PRO A 27 -14.30 2.15 8.31
C PRO A 27 -12.86 2.62 8.13
N LEU A 28 -11.86 1.81 8.51
CA LEU A 28 -10.45 2.08 8.30
C LEU A 28 -9.97 1.65 6.91
N GLY A 29 -10.79 0.95 6.14
CA GLY A 29 -10.50 0.56 4.76
C GLY A 29 -9.24 -0.28 4.60
N THR A 30 -8.62 -0.17 3.44
CA THR A 30 -7.42 -0.90 3.03
C THR A 30 -6.41 0.08 2.44
N ILE A 31 -5.16 0.01 2.90
CA ILE A 31 -4.05 0.83 2.42
C ILE A 31 -3.30 0.08 1.33
N GLY A 32 -3.17 0.69 0.15
CA GLY A 32 -2.30 0.19 -0.89
C GLY A 32 -0.87 0.65 -0.69
N THR A 33 0.10 -0.21 -1.00
CA THR A 33 1.52 0.14 -0.95
C THR A 33 2.27 -0.42 -2.16
N CYS A 34 3.26 0.34 -2.62
CA CYS A 34 4.32 -0.14 -3.47
C CYS A 34 5.53 -0.48 -2.60
N VAL A 35 6.10 -1.65 -2.77
CA VAL A 35 7.24 -2.17 -2.00
C VAL A 35 8.45 -2.32 -2.92
N PHE A 36 9.59 -1.80 -2.49
CA PHE A 36 10.86 -1.91 -3.21
C PHE A 36 11.76 -2.98 -2.59
N ASN A 37 12.48 -3.71 -3.43
CA ASN A 37 13.60 -4.52 -3.00
C ASN A 37 14.85 -3.62 -2.85
N CYS A 38 15.19 -3.32 -1.61
CA CYS A 38 16.31 -2.43 -1.29
C CYS A 38 17.68 -3.13 -1.34
N LEU A 39 17.73 -4.43 -1.67
CA LEU A 39 18.99 -5.18 -1.78
C LEU A 39 19.71 -4.95 -3.11
N HIS A 40 18.99 -4.51 -4.15
CA HIS A 40 19.51 -4.47 -5.53
C HIS A 40 19.20 -3.16 -6.24
N PRO A 41 20.07 -2.73 -7.17
CA PRO A 41 19.77 -1.61 -8.05
C PRO A 41 18.45 -1.80 -8.82
N PRO A 42 17.74 -0.70 -9.12
CA PRO A 42 18.10 0.67 -8.76
C PRO A 42 17.57 1.11 -7.38
N PHE A 43 16.83 0.24 -6.67
CA PHE A 43 16.12 0.59 -5.45
C PHE A 43 16.93 0.41 -4.15
N ASP A 44 18.18 -0.01 -4.23
CA ASP A 44 19.16 0.10 -3.14
C ASP A 44 19.45 1.57 -2.78
N LYS A 45 19.23 2.51 -3.73
CA LYS A 45 19.44 3.95 -3.57
C LYS A 45 18.18 4.67 -3.09
N PRO A 46 18.15 5.25 -1.86
CA PRO A 46 16.98 6.01 -1.38
C PRO A 46 16.58 7.18 -2.28
N ALA A 47 17.55 7.83 -2.92
CA ALA A 47 17.29 8.96 -3.84
C ALA A 47 16.45 8.53 -5.06
N VAL A 48 16.69 7.34 -5.61
CA VAL A 48 15.87 6.77 -6.70
C VAL A 48 14.44 6.54 -6.22
N ARG A 49 14.25 5.95 -5.05
CA ARG A 49 12.92 5.69 -4.49
C ARG A 49 12.14 6.98 -4.22
N ARG A 50 12.82 8.05 -3.74
CA ARG A 50 12.21 9.38 -3.56
C ARG A 50 11.76 10.02 -4.87
N ALA A 51 12.56 9.88 -5.93
CA ALA A 51 12.18 10.38 -7.25
C ALA A 51 10.90 9.71 -7.76
N VAL A 52 10.73 8.41 -7.51
CA VAL A 52 9.49 7.67 -7.80
C VAL A 52 8.33 8.17 -6.94
N LEU A 53 8.55 8.38 -5.63
CA LEU A 53 7.51 8.89 -4.72
C LEU A 53 6.93 10.22 -5.22
N ARG A 54 7.77 11.17 -5.66
CA ARG A 54 7.34 12.47 -6.18
C ARG A 54 6.61 12.39 -7.53
N ALA A 55 6.85 11.34 -8.30
CA ALA A 55 6.16 11.10 -9.57
C ALA A 55 4.79 10.44 -9.39
N MET A 56 4.54 9.85 -8.24
CA MET A 56 3.35 9.04 -7.98
C MET A 56 2.11 9.93 -7.80
N SER A 57 0.97 9.44 -8.25
CA SER A 57 -0.36 9.99 -7.97
C SER A 57 -1.20 8.95 -7.27
N GLN A 58 -1.49 9.15 -5.99
CA GLN A 58 -2.39 8.24 -5.26
C GLN A 58 -3.79 8.18 -5.88
N ALA A 59 -4.26 9.29 -6.48
CA ALA A 59 -5.54 9.33 -7.16
C ALA A 59 -5.59 8.39 -8.37
N ASP A 60 -4.49 8.27 -9.14
CA ASP A 60 -4.41 7.35 -10.29
C ASP A 60 -4.51 5.90 -9.81
N PHE A 61 -3.74 5.53 -8.78
CA PHE A 61 -3.79 4.21 -8.16
C PHE A 61 -5.17 3.87 -7.62
N MET A 62 -5.78 4.79 -6.89
CA MET A 62 -7.06 4.54 -6.24
C MET A 62 -8.23 4.52 -7.25
N THR A 63 -8.16 5.33 -8.30
CA THR A 63 -9.15 5.25 -9.39
C THR A 63 -9.10 3.90 -10.09
N ALA A 64 -7.91 3.36 -10.31
CA ALA A 64 -7.75 2.03 -10.90
C ALA A 64 -8.22 0.90 -9.95
N ALA A 65 -7.93 1.03 -8.65
CA ALA A 65 -8.26 0.01 -7.64
C ALA A 65 -9.75 -0.02 -7.25
N ALA A 66 -10.40 1.16 -7.18
CA ALA A 66 -11.73 1.30 -6.58
C ALA A 66 -12.76 2.01 -7.49
N GLY A 67 -12.35 2.49 -8.67
CA GLY A 67 -13.23 3.20 -9.60
C GLY A 67 -13.25 4.71 -9.38
N ALA A 68 -14.09 5.40 -10.15
CA ALA A 68 -14.16 6.87 -10.16
C ALA A 68 -14.91 7.46 -8.96
N ASP A 69 -15.66 6.65 -8.20
CA ASP A 69 -16.45 7.10 -7.05
C ASP A 69 -15.54 7.46 -5.87
N LYS A 70 -15.41 8.76 -5.59
CA LYS A 70 -14.58 9.30 -4.50
C LYS A 70 -15.02 8.87 -3.09
N GLU A 71 -16.23 8.35 -2.93
CA GLU A 71 -16.67 7.79 -1.65
C GLU A 71 -16.01 6.46 -1.32
N LEU A 72 -15.48 5.76 -2.35
CA LEU A 72 -14.86 4.45 -2.22
C LEU A 72 -13.35 4.49 -1.98
N TRP A 73 -12.73 5.67 -1.98
CA TRP A 73 -11.30 5.80 -1.75
C TRP A 73 -10.88 7.22 -1.32
N ARG A 74 -9.65 7.35 -0.86
CA ARG A 74 -9.00 8.65 -0.61
C ARG A 74 -7.53 8.62 -1.00
N ASP A 75 -7.05 9.78 -1.35
CA ASP A 75 -5.64 10.16 -1.51
C ASP A 75 -5.15 10.97 -0.30
N GLY A 76 -3.91 11.46 -0.33
CA GLY A 76 -3.31 12.15 0.80
C GLY A 76 -3.02 11.22 1.98
N VAL A 77 -2.77 9.94 1.70
CA VAL A 77 -2.52 8.91 2.69
C VAL A 77 -1.02 8.79 2.94
N GLY A 78 -0.61 8.98 4.20
CA GLY A 78 0.77 8.80 4.65
C GLY A 78 1.04 7.39 5.16
N VAL A 79 1.88 7.31 6.19
CA VAL A 79 2.31 6.06 6.79
C VAL A 79 1.21 5.47 7.68
N PHE A 80 0.58 6.31 8.51
CA PHE A 80 -0.48 5.87 9.43
C PHE A 80 -1.86 5.97 8.79
N THR A 81 -2.73 5.05 9.14
CA THR A 81 -4.10 5.01 8.60
C THR A 81 -4.86 6.30 8.96
N PRO A 82 -5.40 7.01 7.97
CA PRO A 82 -6.18 8.23 8.20
C PRO A 82 -7.38 8.01 9.13
N GLY A 83 -7.60 8.95 10.04
CA GLY A 83 -8.65 8.88 11.05
C GLY A 83 -8.24 8.16 12.33
N THR A 84 -7.00 7.68 12.44
CA THR A 84 -6.45 7.07 13.66
C THR A 84 -5.62 8.09 14.45
N PRO A 85 -5.37 7.84 15.75
CA PRO A 85 -4.69 8.81 16.61
C PRO A 85 -3.27 9.21 16.18
N LEU A 86 -2.55 8.35 15.44
CA LEU A 86 -1.18 8.61 15.01
C LEU A 86 -1.10 9.18 13.58
N ALA A 87 -2.24 9.23 12.85
CA ALA A 87 -2.27 9.84 11.52
C ALA A 87 -1.84 11.32 11.60
N ASN A 88 -0.91 11.71 10.74
CA ASN A 88 -0.35 13.06 10.73
C ASN A 88 0.07 13.49 9.32
N GLY A 89 0.41 14.77 9.16
CA GLY A 89 0.77 15.36 7.86
C GLY A 89 2.28 15.58 7.65
N ALA A 90 3.14 15.04 8.50
CA ALA A 90 4.58 15.30 8.40
C ALA A 90 5.18 14.69 7.13
N GLY A 91 5.92 15.49 6.35
CA GLY A 91 6.56 15.04 5.10
C GLY A 91 5.59 14.73 3.95
N MET A 92 4.29 15.02 4.12
CA MET A 92 3.26 14.69 3.12
C MET A 92 3.37 15.50 1.84
N GLU A 93 4.11 16.60 1.82
CA GLU A 93 4.42 17.39 0.62
C GLU A 93 5.08 16.54 -0.48
N ALA A 94 5.81 15.49 -0.11
CA ALA A 94 6.39 14.53 -1.05
C ALA A 94 5.34 13.67 -1.77
N VAL A 95 4.16 13.50 -1.16
CA VAL A 95 3.05 12.66 -1.66
C VAL A 95 1.95 13.51 -2.30
N THR A 96 1.64 14.66 -1.69
CA THR A 96 0.51 15.53 -2.07
C THR A 96 0.91 16.74 -2.90
N GLY A 97 2.22 16.96 -3.08
CA GLY A 97 2.74 18.04 -3.93
C GLY A 97 2.37 17.86 -5.40
N PRO A 98 2.51 18.91 -6.21
CA PRO A 98 2.26 18.83 -7.64
C PRO A 98 3.20 17.80 -8.29
N ARG A 99 2.61 16.87 -9.06
CA ARG A 99 3.35 15.85 -9.79
C ARG A 99 4.11 16.49 -10.96
N ASP A 100 5.43 16.31 -10.99
CA ASP A 100 6.31 16.75 -12.06
C ASP A 100 7.19 15.58 -12.56
N LEU A 101 6.75 14.96 -13.65
CA LEU A 101 7.45 13.82 -14.24
C LEU A 101 8.82 14.19 -14.82
N GLU A 102 8.97 15.40 -15.38
CA GLU A 102 10.25 15.85 -15.92
C GLU A 102 11.28 16.05 -14.81
N ARG A 103 10.85 16.64 -13.70
CA ARG A 103 11.69 16.77 -12.51
C ARG A 103 12.07 15.39 -11.98
N SER A 104 11.12 14.47 -11.85
CA SER A 104 11.38 13.11 -11.36
C SER A 104 12.34 12.34 -12.28
N ARG A 105 12.23 12.50 -13.60
CA ARG A 105 13.21 11.92 -14.56
C ARG A 105 14.63 12.48 -14.37
N ARG A 106 14.76 13.78 -14.09
CA ARG A 106 16.07 14.36 -13.78
C ARG A 106 16.62 13.81 -12.47
N GLU A 107 15.81 13.81 -11.41
CA GLU A 107 16.19 13.30 -10.10
C GLU A 107 16.57 11.81 -10.14
N LEU A 108 15.91 10.97 -10.97
CA LEU A 108 16.30 9.58 -11.19
C LEU A 108 17.72 9.47 -11.75
N ARG A 109 18.04 10.25 -12.78
CA ARG A 109 19.41 10.26 -13.38
C ARG A 109 20.45 10.78 -12.38
N GLU A 110 20.15 11.87 -11.68
CA GLU A 110 21.03 12.45 -10.65
C GLU A 110 21.26 11.50 -9.48
N ALA A 111 20.26 10.66 -9.16
CA ALA A 111 20.35 9.58 -8.17
C ALA A 111 21.17 8.37 -8.67
N GLY A 112 21.61 8.39 -9.93
CA GLY A 112 22.42 7.33 -10.54
C GLY A 112 21.60 6.13 -11.04
N TYR A 113 20.35 6.35 -11.49
CA TYR A 113 19.65 5.39 -12.34
C TYR A 113 20.30 5.42 -13.73
N ASP A 114 20.76 4.28 -14.21
CA ASP A 114 21.53 4.12 -15.46
C ASP A 114 20.86 3.11 -16.42
N GLY A 115 19.54 3.08 -16.42
CA GLY A 115 18.78 2.24 -17.34
C GLY A 115 18.57 0.79 -16.87
N GLU A 116 18.74 0.51 -15.59
CA GLU A 116 18.47 -0.81 -15.02
C GLU A 116 17.02 -1.23 -15.29
N ARG A 117 16.82 -2.42 -15.81
CA ARG A 117 15.49 -3.02 -16.00
C ARG A 117 14.88 -3.36 -14.66
N VAL A 118 13.65 -2.88 -14.43
CA VAL A 118 12.89 -3.12 -13.20
C VAL A 118 11.96 -4.32 -13.36
N VAL A 119 12.22 -5.38 -12.61
CA VAL A 119 11.34 -6.56 -12.52
C VAL A 119 10.23 -6.26 -11.51
N MET A 120 9.01 -6.09 -12.02
CA MET A 120 7.81 -5.84 -11.23
C MET A 120 6.94 -7.09 -11.15
N LEU A 121 6.67 -7.59 -9.95
CA LEU A 121 5.75 -8.71 -9.75
C LEU A 121 4.32 -8.19 -9.63
N ALA A 122 3.38 -8.85 -10.33
CA ALA A 122 1.95 -8.55 -10.25
C ALA A 122 1.10 -9.85 -10.25
N PRO A 123 0.03 -9.93 -9.46
CA PRO A 123 -0.86 -11.10 -9.48
C PRO A 123 -1.92 -10.96 -10.58
N SER A 124 -2.28 -12.08 -11.21
CA SER A 124 -3.36 -12.14 -12.20
C SER A 124 -4.74 -12.39 -11.60
N ASP A 125 -4.79 -12.97 -10.41
CA ASP A 125 -5.98 -13.46 -9.70
C ASP A 125 -6.42 -12.56 -8.54
N GLN A 126 -5.79 -11.40 -8.36
CA GLN A 126 -6.11 -10.39 -7.35
C GLN A 126 -6.41 -9.04 -8.06
N PRO A 127 -7.68 -8.74 -8.41
CA PRO A 127 -8.01 -7.62 -9.29
C PRO A 127 -7.47 -6.26 -8.85
N VAL A 128 -7.57 -5.95 -7.55
CA VAL A 128 -7.05 -4.69 -7.01
C VAL A 128 -5.52 -4.61 -7.16
N LEU A 129 -4.81 -5.67 -6.80
CA LEU A 129 -3.34 -5.70 -6.89
C LEU A 129 -2.86 -5.69 -8.35
N ALA A 130 -3.59 -6.36 -9.25
CA ALA A 130 -3.33 -6.28 -10.68
C ALA A 130 -3.47 -4.82 -11.19
N ALA A 131 -4.56 -4.14 -10.82
CA ALA A 131 -4.77 -2.74 -11.19
C ALA A 131 -3.68 -1.81 -10.64
N LEU A 132 -3.25 -1.99 -9.38
CA LEU A 132 -2.12 -1.24 -8.81
C LEU A 132 -0.83 -1.52 -9.59
N GLY A 133 -0.60 -2.78 -10.01
CA GLY A 133 0.55 -3.18 -10.82
C GLY A 133 0.57 -2.47 -12.18
N GLU A 134 -0.56 -2.40 -12.88
CA GLU A 134 -0.66 -1.72 -14.18
C GLU A 134 -0.38 -0.22 -14.07
N VAL A 135 -0.95 0.46 -13.06
CA VAL A 135 -0.66 1.89 -12.82
C VAL A 135 0.81 2.10 -12.48
N GLY A 136 1.39 1.22 -11.65
CA GLY A 136 2.81 1.25 -11.34
C GLY A 136 3.68 1.08 -12.60
N ALA A 137 3.37 0.09 -13.43
CA ALA A 137 4.10 -0.15 -14.68
C ALA A 137 4.01 1.05 -15.65
N ASP A 138 2.84 1.66 -15.78
CA ASP A 138 2.68 2.89 -16.57
C ASP A 138 3.51 4.05 -16.02
N LEU A 139 3.46 4.26 -14.69
CA LEU A 139 4.28 5.28 -14.03
C LEU A 139 5.76 5.13 -14.36
N PHE A 140 6.32 3.91 -14.20
CA PHE A 140 7.74 3.66 -14.48
C PHE A 140 8.09 3.86 -15.95
N ARG A 141 7.25 3.38 -16.89
CA ARG A 141 7.44 3.64 -18.31
C ARG A 141 7.44 5.14 -18.63
N ARG A 142 6.53 5.90 -18.03
CA ARG A 142 6.48 7.37 -18.15
C ARG A 142 7.70 8.06 -17.55
N LEU A 143 8.35 7.46 -16.55
CA LEU A 143 9.64 7.92 -16.03
C LEU A 143 10.84 7.55 -16.92
N GLY A 144 10.62 6.77 -17.98
CA GLY A 144 11.67 6.28 -18.88
C GLY A 144 12.39 5.05 -18.32
N VAL A 145 11.76 4.33 -17.39
CA VAL A 145 12.30 3.10 -16.81
C VAL A 145 11.79 1.90 -17.59
N GLU A 146 12.68 0.99 -17.96
CA GLU A 146 12.30 -0.28 -18.57
C GLU A 146 11.68 -1.20 -17.52
N VAL A 147 10.43 -1.63 -17.76
CA VAL A 147 9.68 -2.49 -16.83
C VAL A 147 9.49 -3.88 -17.41
N ASP A 148 10.02 -4.87 -16.71
CA ASP A 148 9.72 -6.27 -16.92
C ASP A 148 8.54 -6.66 -15.99
N HIS A 149 7.33 -6.56 -16.50
CA HIS A 149 6.10 -6.81 -15.75
C HIS A 149 5.80 -8.30 -15.70
N ARG A 150 6.12 -8.95 -14.59
CA ARG A 150 5.98 -10.39 -14.36
C ARG A 150 4.66 -10.71 -13.69
N VAL A 151 3.71 -11.16 -14.49
CA VAL A 151 2.36 -11.55 -14.04
C VAL A 151 2.34 -13.04 -13.72
N SER A 152 1.80 -13.40 -12.54
CA SER A 152 1.60 -14.78 -12.08
C SER A 152 0.38 -14.87 -11.18
N ASP A 153 -0.01 -16.06 -10.72
CA ASP A 153 -0.96 -16.19 -9.63
C ASP A 153 -0.38 -15.67 -8.30
N TRP A 154 -1.27 -15.34 -7.35
CA TRP A 154 -0.86 -14.79 -6.05
C TRP A 154 0.07 -15.72 -5.26
N GLY A 155 -0.18 -17.04 -5.30
CA GLY A 155 0.65 -18.02 -4.61
C GLY A 155 2.08 -18.01 -5.10
N THR A 156 2.28 -17.99 -6.43
CA THR A 156 3.59 -17.88 -7.09
C THR A 156 4.28 -16.56 -6.74
N LEU A 157 3.53 -15.43 -6.76
CA LEU A 157 4.09 -14.14 -6.36
C LEU A 157 4.57 -14.15 -4.91
N VAL A 158 3.76 -14.69 -3.99
CA VAL A 158 4.11 -14.77 -2.55
C VAL A 158 5.38 -15.58 -2.32
N GLN A 159 5.58 -16.66 -3.05
CA GLN A 159 6.83 -17.43 -3.00
C GLN A 159 8.00 -16.62 -3.56
N ARG A 160 7.83 -15.99 -4.73
CA ARG A 160 8.89 -15.26 -5.41
C ARG A 160 9.34 -14.00 -4.65
N ARG A 161 8.43 -13.27 -3.98
CA ARG A 161 8.80 -12.10 -3.19
C ARG A 161 9.73 -12.41 -2.01
N ALA A 162 9.81 -13.67 -1.57
CA ALA A 162 10.74 -14.10 -0.53
C ALA A 162 12.17 -14.30 -1.05
N SER A 163 12.39 -14.32 -2.38
CA SER A 163 13.72 -14.43 -2.97
C SER A 163 14.54 -13.17 -2.74
N ARG A 164 15.76 -13.35 -2.29
CA ARG A 164 16.79 -12.30 -2.16
C ARG A 164 17.77 -12.26 -3.34
N GLU A 165 17.56 -13.12 -4.32
CA GLU A 165 18.39 -13.15 -5.51
C GLU A 165 18.26 -11.85 -6.31
N PRO A 166 19.30 -11.46 -7.06
CA PRO A 166 19.21 -10.34 -7.98
C PRO A 166 18.14 -10.58 -9.06
N PRO A 167 17.58 -9.51 -9.64
CA PRO A 167 16.51 -9.61 -10.63
C PRO A 167 16.85 -10.47 -11.85
N ASP A 168 18.10 -10.49 -12.29
CA ASP A 168 18.63 -11.30 -13.40
C ASP A 168 18.75 -12.79 -13.05
N LYS A 169 18.74 -13.14 -11.76
CA LYS A 169 18.78 -14.53 -11.25
C LYS A 169 17.43 -15.00 -10.69
N GLY A 170 16.34 -14.43 -11.18
CA GLY A 170 14.98 -14.81 -10.77
C GLY A 170 14.42 -14.02 -9.60
N GLY A 171 15.15 -13.06 -9.06
CA GLY A 171 14.66 -12.12 -8.05
C GLY A 171 13.71 -11.07 -8.62
N TRP A 172 13.55 -9.97 -7.91
CA TRP A 172 12.58 -8.92 -8.22
C TRP A 172 13.06 -7.55 -7.71
N ASN A 173 12.45 -6.48 -8.24
CA ASN A 173 12.74 -5.11 -7.81
C ASN A 173 11.58 -4.49 -7.04
N MET A 174 10.32 -4.78 -7.41
CA MET A 174 9.15 -4.20 -6.75
C MET A 174 7.88 -5.04 -6.93
N PHE A 175 6.92 -4.81 -6.06
CA PHE A 175 5.56 -5.29 -6.18
C PHE A 175 4.58 -4.37 -5.44
N HIS A 176 3.29 -4.52 -5.72
CA HIS A 176 2.23 -3.86 -4.97
C HIS A 176 1.56 -4.84 -4.02
N THR A 177 1.18 -4.34 -2.85
CA THR A 177 0.39 -5.11 -1.87
C THR A 177 -0.57 -4.19 -1.13
N THR A 178 -1.43 -4.79 -0.32
CA THR A 178 -2.41 -4.06 0.49
C THR A 178 -2.35 -4.51 1.93
N TRP A 179 -2.75 -3.61 2.83
CA TRP A 179 -2.79 -3.81 4.27
C TRP A 179 -4.16 -3.41 4.80
N ASN A 180 -4.69 -4.15 5.75
CA ASN A 180 -5.90 -3.70 6.43
C ASN A 180 -5.62 -2.36 7.13
N GLY A 181 -6.60 -1.45 7.18
CA GLY A 181 -6.44 -0.19 7.88
C GLY A 181 -6.06 -0.34 9.37
N LEU A 182 -6.39 -1.46 9.98
CA LEU A 182 -5.94 -1.80 11.34
C LEU A 182 -4.43 -2.04 11.44
N ASP A 183 -3.78 -2.50 10.37
CA ASP A 183 -2.32 -2.70 10.35
C ASP A 183 -1.56 -1.37 10.39
N GLY A 184 -2.19 -0.26 10.03
CA GLY A 184 -1.60 1.08 9.99
C GLY A 184 -1.90 1.95 11.21
N ILE A 185 -2.39 1.40 12.33
CA ILE A 185 -2.80 2.20 13.50
C ILE A 185 -1.64 2.56 14.43
N ASN A 186 -0.61 1.74 14.47
CA ASN A 186 0.58 1.99 15.29
C ASN A 186 1.81 1.25 14.75
N PRO A 187 3.04 1.73 15.03
CA PRO A 187 4.27 1.17 14.47
C PRO A 187 4.61 -0.24 14.99
N GLY A 188 3.93 -0.71 16.02
CA GLY A 188 4.15 -2.05 16.57
C GLY A 188 3.66 -3.17 15.66
N VAL A 189 2.53 -2.95 14.98
CA VAL A 189 1.91 -3.96 14.09
C VAL A 189 2.26 -3.78 12.61
N MET A 190 2.82 -2.63 12.23
CA MET A 190 3.15 -2.28 10.84
C MET A 190 4.39 -3.03 10.35
N GLN A 191 4.21 -4.19 9.70
CA GLN A 191 5.33 -4.97 9.17
C GLN A 191 6.10 -4.23 8.06
N TYR A 192 5.39 -3.49 7.20
CA TYR A 192 6.00 -2.72 6.10
C TYR A 192 6.82 -1.51 6.57
N LEU A 193 6.70 -1.12 7.84
CA LEU A 193 7.51 -0.08 8.46
C LEU A 193 8.84 -0.62 9.04
N ARG A 194 8.97 -1.92 9.20
CA ARG A 194 10.20 -2.53 9.73
C ARG A 194 11.34 -2.37 8.75
N ALA A 195 12.43 -1.78 9.21
CA ALA A 195 13.57 -1.38 8.38
C ALA A 195 14.91 -1.84 8.98
N GLY A 196 14.92 -3.01 9.63
CA GLY A 196 16.11 -3.61 10.24
C GLY A 196 16.90 -4.52 9.29
N GLY A 197 17.05 -4.17 8.03
CA GLY A 197 17.82 -4.91 7.05
C GLY A 197 17.34 -6.34 6.90
N GLN A 198 18.17 -7.32 7.24
CA GLN A 198 17.83 -8.75 7.08
C GLN A 198 16.60 -9.19 7.92
N ASN A 199 16.27 -8.47 8.97
CA ASN A 199 15.10 -8.73 9.83
C ASN A 199 13.87 -7.92 9.42
N ALA A 200 13.96 -7.10 8.37
CA ALA A 200 12.84 -6.38 7.81
C ALA A 200 11.91 -7.33 7.05
N TRP A 201 10.69 -6.85 6.78
CA TRP A 201 9.77 -7.52 5.88
C TRP A 201 10.32 -7.51 4.43
N PHE A 202 9.67 -8.17 3.50
CA PHE A 202 10.11 -8.26 2.10
C PHE A 202 10.46 -6.89 1.52
N GLY A 203 11.56 -6.83 0.77
CA GLY A 203 12.19 -5.58 0.35
C GLY A 203 13.41 -5.21 1.19
N TRP A 204 13.49 -5.71 2.40
CA TRP A 204 14.65 -5.65 3.31
C TRP A 204 15.29 -4.26 3.44
N PRO A 205 14.49 -3.20 3.68
CA PRO A 205 15.08 -1.88 3.91
C PRO A 205 15.95 -1.90 5.17
N ASP A 206 17.07 -1.18 5.10
CA ASP A 206 17.96 -0.97 6.24
C ASP A 206 18.03 0.53 6.54
N VAL A 207 17.25 0.95 7.55
CA VAL A 207 17.10 2.35 7.98
C VAL A 207 17.17 2.40 9.50
N PRO A 208 18.39 2.42 10.08
CA PRO A 208 18.57 2.33 11.54
C PRO A 208 17.78 3.38 12.32
N LYS A 209 17.68 4.61 11.78
CA LYS A 209 16.93 5.70 12.41
C LYS A 209 15.43 5.39 12.51
N LEU A 210 14.86 4.77 11.48
CA LEU A 210 13.45 4.37 11.50
C LEU A 210 13.18 3.28 12.55
N GLU A 211 14.07 2.31 12.68
CA GLU A 211 13.97 1.28 13.73
C GLU A 211 14.14 1.87 15.13
N GLU A 212 15.09 2.80 15.33
CA GLU A 212 15.26 3.51 16.62
C GLU A 212 13.97 4.24 17.01
N LEU A 213 13.37 5.01 16.08
CA LEU A 213 12.11 5.71 16.31
C LEU A 213 10.96 4.74 16.59
N ARG A 214 10.89 3.64 15.84
CA ARG A 214 9.87 2.61 16.03
C ARG A 214 9.98 1.95 17.41
N LEU A 215 11.19 1.66 17.87
CA LEU A 215 11.43 1.10 19.21
C LEU A 215 11.13 2.12 20.31
N SER A 216 11.56 3.38 20.17
CA SER A 216 11.29 4.43 21.17
C SER A 216 9.79 4.71 21.35
N TRP A 217 8.97 4.39 20.35
CA TRP A 217 7.53 4.55 20.44
C TRP A 217 6.92 3.64 21.52
N PHE A 218 7.45 2.43 21.73
CA PHE A 218 6.96 1.52 22.78
C PHE A 218 7.23 2.04 24.19
N ASP A 219 8.34 2.76 24.38
CA ASP A 219 8.75 3.31 25.66
C ASP A 219 8.15 4.70 25.94
N ALA A 220 7.38 5.24 25.01
CA ALA A 220 6.82 6.58 25.09
C ALA A 220 5.74 6.68 26.18
N PRO A 221 5.84 7.64 27.13
CA PRO A 221 4.88 7.81 28.20
C PRO A 221 3.57 8.43 27.69
N GLY A 222 2.67 7.58 27.22
CA GLY A 222 1.32 7.96 26.81
C GLY A 222 1.20 8.53 25.40
N LEU A 223 -0.05 8.78 25.00
CA LEU A 223 -0.45 9.05 23.62
C LEU A 223 0.22 10.29 23.00
N GLU A 224 0.39 11.36 23.77
CA GLU A 224 0.97 12.61 23.21
C GLU A 224 2.48 12.45 22.90
N ALA A 225 3.21 11.68 23.69
CA ALA A 225 4.58 11.32 23.38
C ALA A 225 4.65 10.40 22.16
N GLN A 226 3.75 9.41 22.08
CA GLN A 226 3.61 8.51 20.95
C GLN A 226 3.30 9.27 19.65
N LYS A 227 2.43 10.28 19.67
CA LYS A 227 2.12 11.14 18.51
C LYS A 227 3.35 11.90 18.04
N ARG A 228 4.16 12.46 18.94
CA ARG A 228 5.40 13.17 18.55
C ARG A 228 6.37 12.23 17.84
N ILE A 229 6.55 11.03 18.34
CA ILE A 229 7.40 10.03 17.71
C ILE A 229 6.80 9.58 16.36
N ALA A 230 5.50 9.43 16.26
CA ALA A 230 4.83 9.08 15.00
C ALA A 230 5.04 10.14 13.89
N VAL A 231 5.16 11.42 14.25
CA VAL A 231 5.54 12.49 13.31
C VAL A 231 6.93 12.24 12.73
N GLU A 232 7.90 11.90 13.57
CA GLU A 232 9.26 11.62 13.12
C GLU A 232 9.36 10.30 12.34
N ILE A 233 8.61 9.27 12.75
CA ILE A 233 8.49 8.00 12.00
C ILE A 233 7.97 8.27 10.59
N GLN A 234 6.93 9.09 10.43
CA GLN A 234 6.37 9.38 9.11
C GLN A 234 7.35 10.13 8.22
N ARG A 235 8.06 11.13 8.74
CA ARG A 235 9.11 11.84 8.01
C ARG A 235 10.20 10.90 7.54
N GLU A 236 10.75 10.10 8.44
CA GLU A 236 11.83 9.16 8.14
C GLU A 236 11.41 8.10 7.13
N ALA A 237 10.18 7.56 7.26
CA ALA A 237 9.65 6.57 6.34
C ALA A 237 9.46 7.14 4.92
N LEU A 238 8.98 8.38 4.77
CA LEU A 238 8.84 9.04 3.48
C LEU A 238 10.20 9.48 2.91
N GLU A 239 11.15 9.87 3.76
CA GLU A 239 12.52 10.23 3.33
C GLU A 239 13.30 8.99 2.88
N SER A 240 13.23 7.89 3.59
CA SER A 240 13.84 6.63 3.16
C SER A 240 13.14 5.99 1.97
N ALA A 241 11.83 6.28 1.81
CA ALA A 241 10.97 5.78 0.74
C ALA A 241 11.11 4.27 0.51
N SER A 242 11.26 3.50 1.59
CA SER A 242 11.41 2.03 1.52
C SER A 242 10.13 1.33 1.04
N PHE A 243 9.00 1.98 1.20
CA PHE A 243 7.70 1.68 0.59
C PHE A 243 7.00 2.99 0.23
N LEU A 244 6.04 2.94 -0.69
CA LEU A 244 5.24 4.10 -1.06
C LEU A 244 3.75 3.82 -0.80
N PRO A 245 3.05 4.67 -0.01
CA PRO A 245 1.61 4.54 0.15
C PRO A 245 0.92 4.95 -1.15
N THR A 246 0.13 4.06 -1.72
CA THR A 246 -0.58 4.30 -3.00
C THR A 246 -2.00 4.83 -2.80
N GLY A 247 -2.44 5.01 -1.57
CA GLY A 247 -3.76 5.52 -1.19
C GLY A 247 -4.53 4.54 -0.32
N GLN A 248 -5.79 4.88 -0.03
CA GLN A 248 -6.70 4.07 0.79
C GLN A 248 -8.00 3.85 0.03
N TYR A 249 -8.49 2.62 0.01
CA TYR A 249 -9.81 2.30 -0.55
C TYR A 249 -10.69 1.57 0.45
N PHE A 250 -12.00 1.60 0.19
CA PHE A 250 -13.02 1.03 1.07
C PHE A 250 -13.77 -0.06 0.33
N GLY A 251 -13.54 -1.30 0.74
CA GLY A 251 -14.29 -2.45 0.26
C GLY A 251 -15.71 -2.48 0.82
N SER A 252 -16.58 -3.18 0.13
CA SER A 252 -17.96 -3.42 0.56
C SER A 252 -18.23 -4.90 0.71
N THR A 253 -19.07 -5.23 1.68
CA THR A 253 -19.64 -6.56 1.85
C THR A 253 -21.15 -6.52 1.61
N ALA A 254 -21.70 -7.63 1.12
CA ALA A 254 -23.12 -7.77 0.84
C ALA A 254 -23.68 -9.02 1.52
N TRP A 255 -24.90 -8.93 2.05
CA TRP A 255 -25.59 -10.11 2.59
C TRP A 255 -27.09 -10.05 2.32
N ARG A 256 -27.73 -11.22 2.28
CA ARG A 256 -29.19 -11.32 2.19
C ARG A 256 -29.84 -10.97 3.53
N ARG A 257 -31.03 -10.39 3.48
CA ARG A 257 -31.83 -10.08 4.69
C ARG A 257 -32.22 -11.32 5.49
N THR A 258 -32.09 -12.49 4.92
CA THR A 258 -32.35 -13.80 5.58
C THR A 258 -31.26 -14.21 6.57
N VAL A 259 -30.15 -13.47 6.62
CA VAL A 259 -29.10 -13.69 7.63
C VAL A 259 -28.83 -12.39 8.39
N THR A 260 -28.31 -12.53 9.61
CA THR A 260 -27.93 -11.39 10.45
C THR A 260 -26.75 -10.63 9.81
N GLU A 261 -26.58 -9.38 10.20
CA GLU A 261 -25.50 -8.54 9.71
C GLU A 261 -24.12 -9.13 10.11
N PRO A 262 -23.20 -9.32 9.15
CA PRO A 262 -21.82 -9.71 9.46
C PRO A 262 -21.10 -8.63 10.26
N ILE A 263 -20.19 -9.02 11.14
CA ILE A 263 -19.34 -8.07 11.87
C ILE A 263 -18.45 -7.30 10.90
N SER A 264 -18.07 -6.09 11.31
CA SER A 264 -17.11 -5.26 10.55
C SER A 264 -15.68 -5.64 10.90
N GLU A 265 -14.72 -5.22 10.09
CA GLU A 265 -13.27 -5.35 10.26
C GLU A 265 -12.71 -6.76 10.05
N VAL A 266 -13.51 -7.80 10.20
CA VAL A 266 -13.05 -9.19 10.13
C VAL A 266 -13.96 -10.01 9.24
N TYR A 267 -13.40 -10.79 8.34
CA TYR A 267 -14.15 -11.80 7.57
C TYR A 267 -14.34 -13.05 8.44
N ALA A 268 -15.27 -12.99 9.39
CA ALA A 268 -15.59 -14.10 10.27
C ALA A 268 -17.10 -14.33 10.36
N PHE A 269 -17.50 -15.58 10.41
CA PHE A 269 -18.91 -16.00 10.53
C PHE A 269 -19.48 -15.79 11.94
N TRP A 270 -18.77 -15.10 12.82
CA TRP A 270 -19.22 -14.83 14.18
C TRP A 270 -20.52 -14.04 14.18
N GLY A 271 -21.55 -14.62 14.79
CA GLY A 271 -22.87 -14.01 14.85
C GLY A 271 -23.69 -14.10 13.56
N VAL A 272 -23.15 -14.59 12.46
CA VAL A 272 -23.91 -14.80 11.22
C VAL A 272 -24.80 -16.03 11.39
N ARG A 273 -26.11 -15.79 11.37
CA ARG A 273 -27.16 -16.81 11.56
C ARG A 273 -28.41 -16.40 10.77
N PRO A 274 -29.39 -17.31 10.57
CA PRO A 274 -30.69 -16.94 10.02
C PRO A 274 -31.26 -15.73 10.78
N ALA A 275 -31.74 -14.72 10.05
CA ALA A 275 -32.49 -13.64 10.64
C ALA A 275 -33.87 -14.13 11.08
N ALA A 276 -34.38 -13.62 12.19
CA ALA A 276 -35.73 -13.98 12.71
C ALA A 276 -36.83 -13.41 11.81
#